data_4087c836683beb92c76806a025f55906
#
_entry.id   4087c836683beb92c76806a025f55906
#
_cell.length_a   1.000
_cell.length_b   1.000
_cell.length_c   1.000
_cell.angle_alpha   90.00
_cell.angle_beta   90.00
_cell.angle_gamma   90.00
#
_symmetry.space_group_name_H-M   'P 1'
#
loop_
_entity.id
_entity.type
_entity.pdbx_description
1 polymer ?
#
loop_
_entity_poly.entity_id
_entity_poly.type
_entity_poly.pdbx_seq_one_letter_code
_entity_poly.pdbx_strand_id
1 'polypeptide(L)'
;MESEKRILTGREKDEAAVKLLEKLKEQLRSSDASIRRRAAFNLSWMQEDGLDILKEALTGSGHITTKNAAAYGLRKMRGRMKKVALEVLNEGLKHPDSSTRQVSVSALQLLGQKVPAGSAQKKPASKKSRIREISHERRPRRGIDTRRGIGMRRSRG
;
A
#
# COMPACT_ATOMS: atom_id res chain seq x y z
N MET A 1 36.44 -12.05 -8.08
CA MET A 1 35.25 -11.50 -7.46
C MET A 1 35.16 -12.09 -6.06
N GLU A 2 35.63 -11.35 -5.09
CA GLU A 2 35.53 -11.76 -3.68
C GLU A 2 34.08 -11.61 -3.26
N SER A 3 33.43 -12.76 -3.04
CA SER A 3 32.16 -12.82 -2.34
C SER A 3 32.40 -12.24 -0.95
N GLU A 4 31.91 -11.04 -0.68
CA GLU A 4 31.88 -10.52 0.67
C GLU A 4 31.25 -11.59 1.56
N LYS A 5 32.06 -12.20 2.40
CA LYS A 5 31.60 -13.13 3.44
C LYS A 5 30.73 -12.33 4.38
N ARG A 6 29.40 -12.34 4.12
CA ARG A 6 28.39 -11.85 5.06
C ARG A 6 28.72 -12.46 6.42
N ILE A 7 28.93 -11.60 7.41
CA ILE A 7 29.05 -12.06 8.79
C ILE A 7 27.63 -12.52 9.16
N LEU A 8 27.45 -13.85 9.22
CA LEU A 8 26.21 -14.48 9.57
C LEU A 8 25.82 -14.06 10.98
N THR A 9 24.76 -13.31 11.11
CA THR A 9 24.16 -13.02 12.41
C THR A 9 23.66 -14.33 13.02
N GLY A 10 23.68 -14.48 14.34
CA GLY A 10 23.34 -15.75 15.00
C GLY A 10 21.96 -16.32 14.63
N ARG A 11 21.08 -15.52 14.02
CA ARG A 11 19.76 -15.93 13.52
C ARG A 11 19.79 -16.68 12.20
N GLU A 12 20.77 -16.46 11.35
CA GLU A 12 20.91 -17.18 10.06
C GLU A 12 21.28 -18.66 10.26
N LYS A 13 21.73 -19.01 11.47
CA LYS A 13 22.00 -20.39 11.86
C LYS A 13 20.75 -21.18 12.29
N ASP A 14 19.64 -20.49 12.51
CA ASP A 14 18.38 -21.11 12.86
C ASP A 14 17.57 -21.39 11.59
N GLU A 15 17.45 -22.68 11.22
CA GLU A 15 16.68 -23.10 10.05
C GLU A 15 15.22 -22.60 10.06
N ALA A 16 14.62 -22.48 11.22
CA ALA A 16 13.26 -21.98 11.37
C ALA A 16 13.18 -20.50 10.99
N ALA A 17 14.19 -19.70 11.37
CA ALA A 17 14.25 -18.28 11.01
C ALA A 17 14.47 -18.12 9.49
N VAL A 18 15.35 -18.93 8.89
CA VAL A 18 15.58 -18.90 7.43
C VAL A 18 14.31 -19.27 6.66
N LYS A 19 13.63 -20.34 7.04
CA LYS A 19 12.35 -20.74 6.42
C LYS A 19 11.28 -19.67 6.57
N LEU A 20 11.23 -18.97 7.70
CA LEU A 20 10.30 -17.88 7.92
C LEU A 20 10.61 -16.69 6.99
N LEU A 21 11.88 -16.33 6.83
CA LEU A 21 12.31 -15.24 5.94
C LEU A 21 11.97 -15.56 4.48
N GLU A 22 12.23 -16.78 4.03
CA GLU A 22 11.85 -17.23 2.68
C GLU A 22 10.36 -17.18 2.46
N LYS A 23 9.57 -17.66 3.42
CA LYS A 23 8.12 -17.60 3.36
C LYS A 23 7.61 -16.15 3.30
N LEU A 24 8.18 -15.24 4.09
CA LEU A 24 7.81 -13.82 4.06
C LEU A 24 8.23 -13.15 2.74
N LYS A 25 9.38 -13.52 2.18
CA LYS A 25 9.85 -13.07 0.87
C LYS A 25 8.87 -13.51 -0.25
N GLU A 26 8.38 -14.73 -0.20
CA GLU A 26 7.37 -15.24 -1.13
C GLU A 26 6.03 -14.53 -0.95
N GLN A 27 5.55 -14.39 0.28
CA GLN A 27 4.31 -13.67 0.60
C GLN A 27 4.36 -12.20 0.15
N LEU A 28 5.52 -11.56 0.15
CA LEU A 28 5.71 -10.21 -0.35
C LEU A 28 5.43 -10.10 -1.86
N ARG A 29 5.54 -11.20 -2.60
CA ARG A 29 5.23 -11.29 -4.03
C ARG A 29 3.82 -11.78 -4.34
N SER A 30 3.02 -12.09 -3.32
CA SER A 30 1.64 -12.55 -3.47
C SER A 30 0.80 -11.59 -4.30
N SER A 31 -0.21 -12.08 -4.99
CA SER A 31 -1.21 -11.26 -5.68
C SER A 31 -2.12 -10.50 -4.70
N ASP A 32 -2.32 -11.04 -3.50
CA ASP A 32 -3.15 -10.42 -2.47
C ASP A 32 -2.42 -9.27 -1.76
N ALA A 33 -3.04 -8.09 -1.78
CA ALA A 33 -2.50 -6.89 -1.15
C ALA A 33 -2.38 -7.02 0.38
N SER A 34 -3.30 -7.72 1.03
CA SER A 34 -3.31 -7.92 2.47
C SER A 34 -2.15 -8.82 2.90
N ILE A 35 -1.90 -9.88 2.14
CA ILE A 35 -0.78 -10.80 2.39
C ILE A 35 0.55 -10.07 2.22
N ARG A 36 0.72 -9.33 1.11
CA ARG A 36 1.93 -8.51 0.89
C ARG A 36 2.19 -7.53 2.03
N ARG A 37 1.15 -6.82 2.46
CA ARG A 37 1.26 -5.82 3.52
C ARG A 37 1.62 -6.44 4.86
N ARG A 38 1.03 -7.59 5.18
CA ARG A 38 1.34 -8.34 6.40
C ARG A 38 2.78 -8.86 6.38
N ALA A 39 3.22 -9.41 5.26
CA ALA A 39 4.60 -9.86 5.10
C ALA A 39 5.60 -8.72 5.28
N ALA A 40 5.36 -7.58 4.64
CA ALA A 40 6.20 -6.39 4.79
C ALA A 40 6.24 -5.87 6.24
N PHE A 41 5.12 -5.91 6.94
CA PHE A 41 5.05 -5.54 8.34
C PHE A 41 5.86 -6.51 9.22
N ASN A 42 5.73 -7.81 9.02
CA ASN A 42 6.50 -8.80 9.76
C ASN A 42 8.00 -8.64 9.50
N LEU A 43 8.41 -8.42 8.24
CA LEU A 43 9.79 -8.14 7.89
C LEU A 43 10.33 -6.89 8.62
N SER A 44 9.51 -5.86 8.83
CA SER A 44 9.94 -4.66 9.56
C SER A 44 10.31 -4.92 11.03
N TRP A 45 9.83 -6.01 11.61
CA TRP A 45 10.20 -6.45 12.96
C TRP A 45 11.46 -7.31 13.00
N MET A 46 11.85 -7.90 11.88
CA MET A 46 13.05 -8.76 11.79
C MET A 46 14.37 -7.99 11.67
N GLN A 47 14.32 -6.69 11.87
CA GLN A 47 15.49 -5.81 11.91
C GLN A 47 16.34 -5.91 10.63
N GLU A 48 17.61 -6.31 10.74
CA GLU A 48 18.57 -6.35 9.63
C GLU A 48 18.17 -7.36 8.55
N ASP A 49 17.77 -8.57 8.95
CA ASP A 49 17.36 -9.61 8.01
C ASP A 49 16.13 -9.20 7.19
N GLY A 50 15.18 -8.56 7.84
CA GLY A 50 13.99 -8.01 7.17
C GLY A 50 14.32 -6.82 6.27
N LEU A 51 15.30 -5.98 6.67
CA LEU A 51 15.74 -4.84 5.88
C LEU A 51 16.30 -5.27 4.52
N ASP A 52 17.15 -6.30 4.51
CA ASP A 52 17.77 -6.81 3.30
C ASP A 52 16.72 -7.29 2.28
N ILE A 53 15.72 -8.03 2.75
CA ILE A 53 14.63 -8.51 1.91
C ILE A 53 13.79 -7.35 1.39
N LEU A 54 13.48 -6.37 2.23
CA LEU A 54 12.71 -5.19 1.82
C LEU A 54 13.49 -4.31 0.83
N LYS A 55 14.82 -4.17 1.02
CA LYS A 55 15.70 -3.47 0.08
C LYS A 55 15.71 -4.19 -1.26
N GLU A 56 15.93 -5.50 -1.28
CA GLU A 56 15.89 -6.32 -2.50
C GLU A 56 14.55 -6.20 -3.23
N ALA A 57 13.44 -6.25 -2.49
CA ALA A 57 12.10 -6.13 -3.07
C ALA A 57 11.81 -4.72 -3.63
N LEU A 58 12.39 -3.67 -3.06
CA LEU A 58 12.24 -2.30 -3.53
C LEU A 58 13.06 -2.05 -4.80
N THR A 59 14.32 -2.49 -4.82
CA THR A 59 15.28 -2.20 -5.90
C THR A 59 15.26 -3.25 -7.02
N GLY A 60 14.69 -4.41 -6.77
CA GLY A 60 14.60 -5.48 -7.75
C GLY A 60 13.65 -5.20 -8.90
N SER A 61 13.60 -6.10 -9.87
CA SER A 61 12.72 -6.04 -11.05
C SER A 61 11.26 -6.41 -10.76
N GLY A 62 10.87 -6.46 -9.49
CA GLY A 62 9.52 -6.83 -9.07
C GLY A 62 8.44 -5.84 -9.50
N HIS A 63 7.19 -6.32 -9.49
CA HIS A 63 6.04 -5.49 -9.81
C HIS A 63 5.89 -4.31 -8.82
N ILE A 64 5.35 -3.19 -9.29
CA ILE A 64 5.16 -1.96 -8.48
C ILE A 64 4.41 -2.21 -7.16
N THR A 65 3.49 -3.16 -7.15
CA THR A 65 2.75 -3.54 -5.93
C THR A 65 3.65 -4.16 -4.86
N THR A 66 4.64 -4.96 -5.26
CA THR A 66 5.66 -5.53 -4.37
C THR A 66 6.58 -4.42 -3.84
N LYS A 67 6.99 -3.49 -4.70
CA LYS A 67 7.80 -2.33 -4.31
C LYS A 67 7.08 -1.43 -3.31
N ASN A 68 5.78 -1.20 -3.52
CA ASN A 68 4.93 -0.46 -2.57
C ASN A 68 4.84 -1.15 -1.21
N ALA A 69 4.72 -2.48 -1.19
CA ALA A 69 4.72 -3.24 0.06
C ALA A 69 6.08 -3.18 0.76
N ALA A 70 7.18 -3.28 0.01
CA ALA A 70 8.53 -3.12 0.54
C ALA A 70 8.74 -1.74 1.17
N ALA A 71 8.36 -0.68 0.49
CA ALA A 71 8.42 0.68 1.01
C ALA A 71 7.54 0.87 2.26
N TYR A 72 6.37 0.21 2.32
CA TYR A 72 5.55 0.19 3.52
C TYR A 72 6.29 -0.45 4.70
N GLY A 73 6.94 -1.60 4.49
CA GLY A 73 7.75 -2.28 5.52
C GLY A 73 8.90 -1.40 6.00
N LEU A 74 9.65 -0.77 5.09
CA LEU A 74 10.74 0.16 5.42
C LEU A 74 10.24 1.34 6.29
N ARG A 75 9.08 1.90 5.97
CA ARG A 75 8.48 2.98 6.77
C ARG A 75 8.07 2.53 8.18
N LYS A 76 7.77 1.25 8.37
CA LYS A 76 7.37 0.68 9.68
C LYS A 76 8.56 0.30 10.55
N MET A 77 9.77 0.27 10.01
CA MET A 77 10.98 0.02 10.79
C MET A 77 11.17 1.06 11.89
N ARG A 78 11.66 0.60 13.03
CA ARG A 78 11.84 1.41 14.23
C ARG A 78 13.27 1.33 14.76
N GLY A 79 13.58 2.17 15.76
CA GLY A 79 14.87 2.17 16.41
C GLY A 79 16.02 2.47 15.44
N ARG A 80 17.11 1.73 15.55
CA ARG A 80 18.31 1.88 14.70
C ARG A 80 18.00 1.69 13.23
N MET A 81 17.15 0.72 12.91
CA MET A 81 16.78 0.40 11.53
C MET A 81 16.00 1.50 10.83
N LYS A 82 15.34 2.41 11.56
CA LYS A 82 14.63 3.54 10.96
C LYS A 82 15.56 4.44 10.15
N LYS A 83 16.77 4.72 10.64
CA LYS A 83 17.75 5.53 9.91
C LYS A 83 18.21 4.83 8.64
N VAL A 84 18.56 3.55 8.76
CA VAL A 84 19.00 2.74 7.61
C VAL A 84 17.89 2.58 6.57
N ALA A 85 16.65 2.38 7.01
CA ALA A 85 15.50 2.32 6.11
C ALA A 85 15.27 3.65 5.35
N LEU A 86 15.49 4.80 6.01
CA LEU A 86 15.47 6.11 5.35
C LEU A 86 16.58 6.26 4.31
N GLU A 87 17.79 5.77 4.61
CA GLU A 87 18.90 5.75 3.65
C GLU A 87 18.56 4.92 2.42
N VAL A 88 17.98 3.72 2.62
CA VAL A 88 17.53 2.85 1.52
C VAL A 88 16.47 3.55 0.66
N LEU A 89 15.52 4.25 1.27
CA LEU A 89 14.52 5.02 0.52
C LEU A 89 15.15 6.20 -0.25
N ASN A 90 16.15 6.87 0.32
CA ASN A 90 16.89 7.94 -0.35
C ASN A 90 17.74 7.41 -1.52
N GLU A 91 18.37 6.23 -1.36
CA GLU A 91 19.03 5.55 -2.47
C GLU A 91 18.04 5.20 -3.59
N GLY A 92 16.83 4.78 -3.22
CA GLY A 92 15.74 4.50 -4.16
C GLY A 92 15.34 5.69 -5.02
N LEU A 93 15.55 6.94 -4.57
CA LEU A 93 15.31 8.15 -5.37
C LEU A 93 16.24 8.27 -6.58
N LYS A 94 17.44 7.71 -6.49
CA LYS A 94 18.48 7.74 -7.54
C LYS A 94 18.46 6.47 -8.40
N HIS A 95 17.57 5.55 -8.12
CA HIS A 95 17.51 4.26 -8.82
C HIS A 95 17.15 4.45 -10.30
N PRO A 96 17.73 3.66 -11.23
CA PRO A 96 17.43 3.77 -12.66
C PRO A 96 15.95 3.45 -12.98
N ASP A 97 15.34 2.55 -12.22
CA ASP A 97 13.94 2.19 -12.39
C ASP A 97 12.99 3.28 -11.89
N SER A 98 12.13 3.74 -12.78
CA SER A 98 11.12 4.76 -12.53
C SER A 98 10.14 4.38 -11.42
N SER A 99 9.72 3.12 -11.37
CA SER A 99 8.79 2.61 -10.34
C SER A 99 9.41 2.67 -8.96
N THR A 100 10.70 2.31 -8.83
CA THR A 100 11.44 2.40 -7.57
C THR A 100 11.56 3.84 -7.11
N ARG A 101 11.89 4.78 -8.02
CA ARG A 101 11.94 6.21 -7.67
C ARG A 101 10.60 6.73 -7.18
N GLN A 102 9.52 6.42 -7.91
CA GLN A 102 8.17 6.88 -7.56
C GLN A 102 7.71 6.36 -6.19
N VAL A 103 7.95 5.08 -5.93
CA VAL A 103 7.60 4.45 -4.65
C VAL A 103 8.40 5.06 -3.51
N SER A 104 9.70 5.30 -3.71
CA SER A 104 10.58 5.93 -2.72
C SER A 104 10.15 7.37 -2.40
N VAL A 105 9.80 8.17 -3.42
CA VAL A 105 9.25 9.52 -3.25
C VAL A 105 7.99 9.48 -2.38
N SER A 106 7.04 8.62 -2.72
CA SER A 106 5.78 8.48 -1.98
C SER A 106 6.01 8.05 -0.52
N ALA A 107 6.94 7.12 -0.30
CA ALA A 107 7.28 6.65 1.03
C ALA A 107 7.91 7.74 1.90
N LEU A 108 8.85 8.52 1.36
CA LEU A 108 9.50 9.63 2.06
C LEU A 108 8.52 10.76 2.36
N GLN A 109 7.62 11.09 1.42
CA GLN A 109 6.56 12.08 1.65
C GLN A 109 5.64 11.68 2.81
N LEU A 110 5.27 10.39 2.89
CA LEU A 110 4.45 9.87 3.99
C LEU A 110 5.18 9.86 5.34
N LEU A 111 6.51 9.89 5.34
CA LEU A 111 7.34 10.05 6.53
C LEU A 111 7.59 11.51 6.90
N GLY A 112 7.06 12.46 6.13
CA GLY A 112 7.27 13.89 6.32
C GLY A 112 8.69 14.35 5.97
N GLN A 113 9.44 13.56 5.20
CA GLN A 113 10.77 13.93 4.73
C GLN A 113 10.68 14.85 3.50
N LYS A 114 11.54 15.86 3.44
CA LYS A 114 11.65 16.72 2.26
C LYS A 114 12.30 15.91 1.13
N VAL A 115 11.57 15.73 0.06
CA VAL A 115 12.08 15.08 -1.17
C VAL A 115 12.58 16.17 -2.10
N PRO A 116 13.80 16.03 -2.69
CA PRO A 116 14.31 17.01 -3.67
C PRO A 116 13.31 17.16 -4.83
N ALA A 117 13.03 18.38 -5.21
CA ALA A 117 12.00 18.72 -6.21
C ALA A 117 12.21 18.08 -7.60
N GLY A 118 13.43 17.59 -7.90
CA GLY A 118 13.76 16.93 -9.17
C GLY A 118 13.39 15.45 -9.26
N SER A 119 13.06 14.79 -8.16
CA SER A 119 12.76 13.35 -8.14
C SER A 119 11.26 13.04 -8.26
N ALA A 120 10.40 14.05 -8.10
CA ALA A 120 8.97 13.89 -8.31
C ALA A 120 8.66 14.06 -9.81
N GLN A 121 8.54 12.95 -10.55
CA GLN A 121 7.86 13.00 -11.84
C GLN A 121 6.44 13.52 -11.60
N LYS A 122 6.05 14.56 -12.37
CA LYS A 122 4.68 15.07 -12.39
C LYS A 122 3.72 13.87 -12.40
N LYS A 123 2.91 13.74 -11.34
CA LYS A 123 1.75 12.88 -11.39
C LYS A 123 1.03 13.20 -12.69
N PRO A 124 0.73 12.23 -13.57
CA PRO A 124 -0.24 12.49 -14.61
C PRO A 124 -1.47 13.02 -13.88
N ALA A 125 -1.89 14.23 -14.25
CA ALA A 125 -3.07 14.85 -13.65
C ALA A 125 -4.16 13.79 -13.66
N SER A 126 -4.56 13.33 -12.46
CA SER A 126 -5.69 12.44 -12.34
C SER A 126 -6.82 13.22 -13.01
N LYS A 127 -7.30 12.71 -14.15
CA LYS A 127 -8.53 13.18 -14.74
C LYS A 127 -9.51 13.16 -13.59
N LYS A 128 -9.83 14.34 -13.05
CA LYS A 128 -10.96 14.48 -12.15
C LYS A 128 -12.09 13.79 -12.89
N SER A 129 -12.45 12.59 -12.43
CA SER A 129 -13.68 11.97 -12.85
C SER A 129 -14.73 13.04 -12.57
N ARG A 130 -15.24 13.64 -13.64
CA ARG A 130 -16.46 14.46 -13.53
C ARG A 130 -17.45 13.51 -12.90
N ILE A 131 -17.63 13.67 -11.60
CA ILE A 131 -18.82 13.17 -10.92
C ILE A 131 -19.94 13.83 -11.71
N ARG A 132 -20.57 13.05 -12.58
CA ARG A 132 -21.83 13.47 -13.19
C ARG A 132 -22.73 13.69 -11.98
N GLU A 133 -22.95 14.94 -11.67
CA GLU A 133 -24.03 15.36 -10.79
C GLU A 133 -25.28 14.72 -11.38
N ILE A 134 -25.70 13.62 -10.77
CA ILE A 134 -27.02 13.04 -11.03
C ILE A 134 -27.96 14.05 -10.39
N SER A 135 -28.41 14.99 -11.19
CA SER A 135 -29.53 15.85 -10.85
C SER A 135 -30.68 14.93 -10.45
N HIS A 136 -30.93 14.84 -9.16
CA HIS A 136 -32.14 14.23 -8.65
C HIS A 136 -33.31 15.11 -9.10
N GLU A 137 -33.72 14.89 -10.33
CA GLU A 137 -34.98 15.37 -10.82
C GLU A 137 -36.07 14.74 -9.94
N ARG A 138 -36.52 15.54 -8.97
CA ARG A 138 -37.63 15.16 -8.09
C ARG A 138 -38.84 14.91 -8.97
N ARG A 139 -39.14 13.64 -9.23
CA ARG A 139 -40.44 13.27 -9.81
C ARG A 139 -41.53 13.80 -8.89
N PRO A 140 -42.48 14.61 -9.42
CA PRO A 140 -43.62 15.07 -8.61
C PRO A 140 -44.39 13.82 -8.13
N ARG A 141 -44.62 13.77 -6.84
CA ARG A 141 -45.48 12.75 -6.24
C ARG A 141 -46.88 12.95 -6.84
N ARG A 142 -47.33 11.98 -7.63
CA ARG A 142 -48.73 11.90 -8.03
C ARG A 142 -49.56 11.78 -6.76
N GLY A 143 -50.41 12.78 -6.54
CA GLY A 143 -51.35 12.79 -5.45
C GLY A 143 -52.24 11.54 -5.48
N ILE A 144 -52.28 10.86 -4.38
CA ILE A 144 -53.22 9.77 -4.15
C ILE A 144 -54.55 10.45 -3.84
N ASP A 145 -55.41 10.46 -4.82
CA ASP A 145 -56.80 10.97 -4.68
C ASP A 145 -57.61 9.93 -3.90
N THR A 146 -57.65 10.10 -2.59
CA THR A 146 -58.49 9.32 -1.71
C THR A 146 -59.90 9.87 -1.67
N ARG A 147 -60.64 9.69 -2.75
CA ARG A 147 -62.11 9.84 -2.66
C ARG A 147 -62.68 8.59 -2.00
N ARG A 148 -62.81 8.67 -0.69
CA ARG A 148 -63.68 7.77 0.05
C ARG A 148 -65.13 8.17 -0.21
N GLY A 149 -65.77 7.38 -1.03
CA GLY A 149 -67.23 7.38 -1.11
C GLY A 149 -67.81 6.70 0.16
N ILE A 150 -68.35 7.52 1.02
CA ILE A 150 -69.13 7.04 2.16
C ILE A 150 -70.51 6.65 1.62
N GLY A 151 -70.71 5.36 1.38
CA GLY A 151 -72.02 4.79 1.09
C GLY A 151 -72.71 4.39 2.38
N MET A 152 -73.50 5.31 2.93
CA MET A 152 -74.48 4.93 3.96
C MET A 152 -75.58 4.08 3.33
N ARG A 153 -75.68 2.83 3.71
CA ARG A 153 -76.94 2.07 3.56
C ARG A 153 -77.52 1.76 4.93
N ARG A 154 -78.55 2.51 5.24
CA ARG A 154 -79.61 2.09 6.19
C ARG A 154 -80.37 0.96 5.56
N SER A 155 -80.59 -0.11 6.24
CA SER A 155 -81.70 -1.00 6.01
C SER A 155 -82.42 -1.29 7.32
N ARG A 156 -83.66 -0.96 7.27
CA ARG A 156 -84.65 -1.36 8.21
C ARG A 156 -85.01 -2.83 7.95
N GLY A 157 -85.43 -3.48 9.01
CA GLY A 157 -86.10 -4.74 8.98
C GLY A 157 -86.07 -5.35 10.36
#